data_5e7faf5fe409edc8f6cdb9dbbec8a04d
#
_entry.id   5e7faf5fe409edc8f6cdb9dbbec8a04d
#
_cell.length_a   1.000
_cell.length_b   1.000
_cell.length_c   1.000
_cell.angle_alpha   90.00
_cell.angle_beta   90.00
_cell.angle_gamma   90.00
#
_symmetry.space_group_name_H-M   'P 1'
#
loop_
_entity.id
_entity.type
_entity.pdbx_description
1 polymer ?
#
loop_
_entity_poly.entity_id
_entity_poly.type
_entity_poly.pdbx_seq_one_letter_code
_entity_poly.pdbx_strand_id
1 'polypeptide(L)'
;MKITYLGHASLAIEVAGKNIIVDPFISANELASHIDVNALKADYILITHAHGDHILDVETIAKNNPNAVIVSNAEIAGHYEAKGFNSHPMNHGGSWNFDFGTVKYVNAIHSSSFPDGSYGGQPGGFV
;
A
#
# COMPACT_ATOMS: atom_id res chain seq x y z
N MET A 1 -18.11 -1.42 -6.32
CA MET A 1 -16.64 -1.52 -6.27
C MET A 1 -16.11 -1.53 -7.69
N LYS A 2 -15.09 -0.72 -7.97
CA LYS A 2 -14.37 -0.70 -9.25
C LYS A 2 -12.90 -0.97 -8.99
N ILE A 3 -12.29 -1.86 -9.76
CA ILE A 3 -10.86 -2.17 -9.66
C ILE A 3 -10.20 -1.79 -10.99
N THR A 4 -9.13 -1.01 -10.90
CA THR A 4 -8.32 -0.59 -12.05
C THR A 4 -6.92 -1.15 -11.88
N TYR A 5 -6.43 -1.88 -12.88
CA TYR A 5 -5.06 -2.38 -12.90
C TYR A 5 -4.10 -1.27 -13.33
N LEU A 6 -3.09 -1.00 -12.52
CA LEU A 6 -2.11 0.07 -12.73
C LEU A 6 -0.75 -0.44 -13.23
N GLY A 7 -0.62 -1.74 -13.42
CA GLY A 7 0.61 -2.42 -13.83
C GLY A 7 1.31 -3.15 -12.69
N HIS A 8 2.14 -4.15 -13.01
CA HIS A 8 2.84 -5.01 -12.07
C HIS A 8 1.87 -5.62 -11.04
N ALA A 9 2.02 -5.32 -9.76
CA ALA A 9 1.08 -5.71 -8.69
C ALA A 9 0.19 -4.54 -8.23
N SER A 10 0.25 -3.40 -8.91
CA SER A 10 -0.41 -2.17 -8.48
C SER A 10 -1.87 -2.13 -8.90
N LEU A 11 -2.75 -1.81 -7.95
CA LEU A 11 -4.19 -1.68 -8.16
C LEU A 11 -4.70 -0.35 -7.61
N ALA A 12 -5.71 0.22 -8.27
CA ALA A 12 -6.57 1.24 -7.70
C ALA A 12 -7.97 0.65 -7.50
N ILE A 13 -8.52 0.82 -6.30
CA ILE A 13 -9.83 0.29 -5.92
C ILE A 13 -10.70 1.45 -5.45
N GLU A 14 -11.86 1.61 -6.09
CA GLU A 14 -12.88 2.56 -5.67
C GLU A 14 -14.02 1.78 -5.00
N VAL A 15 -14.27 2.01 -3.73
CA VAL A 15 -15.31 1.32 -2.95
C VAL A 15 -15.83 2.22 -1.85
N ALA A 16 -17.15 2.23 -1.65
CA ALA A 16 -17.82 3.04 -0.62
C ALA A 16 -17.40 4.53 -0.62
N GLY A 17 -17.13 5.10 -1.79
CA GLY A 17 -16.68 6.49 -1.93
C GLY A 17 -15.22 6.75 -1.55
N LYS A 18 -14.44 5.70 -1.33
CA LYS A 18 -13.01 5.76 -0.99
C LYS A 18 -12.14 5.25 -2.13
N ASN A 19 -10.93 5.79 -2.21
CA ASN A 19 -9.90 5.41 -3.15
C ASN A 19 -8.79 4.68 -2.41
N ILE A 20 -8.50 3.46 -2.81
CA ILE A 20 -7.49 2.60 -2.21
C ILE A 20 -6.45 2.29 -3.27
N ILE A 21 -5.18 2.51 -2.98
CA ILE A 21 -4.07 2.10 -3.83
C ILE A 21 -3.37 0.91 -3.18
N VAL A 22 -3.06 -0.11 -3.96
CA VAL A 22 -2.36 -1.31 -3.50
C VAL A 22 -1.00 -1.40 -4.19
N ASP A 23 0.06 -1.62 -3.41
CA ASP A 23 1.43 -1.89 -3.86
C ASP A 23 1.90 -0.99 -5.03
N PRO A 24 1.99 0.34 -4.83
CA PRO A 24 2.25 1.26 -5.92
C PRO A 24 3.70 1.18 -6.41
N PHE A 25 3.89 0.58 -7.57
CA PHE A 25 5.10 0.57 -8.39
C PHE A 25 4.72 0.98 -9.81
N ILE A 26 4.71 2.27 -10.07
CA ILE A 26 4.15 2.87 -11.29
C ILE A 26 5.19 3.71 -12.02
N SER A 27 5.84 4.64 -11.32
CA SER A 27 6.76 5.62 -11.94
C SER A 27 7.99 5.01 -12.59
N ALA A 28 8.45 3.83 -12.14
CA ALA A 28 9.56 3.08 -12.74
C ALA A 28 9.09 1.93 -13.64
N ASN A 29 7.78 1.76 -13.84
CA ASN A 29 7.23 0.74 -14.72
C ASN A 29 6.95 1.36 -16.10
N GLU A 30 7.76 1.00 -17.10
CA GLU A 30 7.61 1.52 -18.47
C GLU A 30 6.22 1.25 -19.06
N LEU A 31 5.59 0.12 -18.70
CA LEU A 31 4.25 -0.24 -19.16
C LEU A 31 3.15 0.60 -18.50
N ALA A 32 3.46 1.32 -17.43
CA ALA A 32 2.56 2.22 -16.72
C ALA A 32 2.90 3.71 -16.95
N SER A 33 3.73 4.04 -17.95
CA SER A 33 4.21 5.40 -18.24
C SER A 33 3.10 6.41 -18.57
N HIS A 34 1.91 5.92 -18.92
CA HIS A 34 0.72 6.75 -19.18
C HIS A 34 -0.01 7.20 -17.90
N ILE A 35 0.40 6.69 -16.72
CA ILE A 35 -0.23 7.01 -15.42
C ILE A 35 0.56 8.11 -14.74
N ASP A 36 -0.09 9.21 -14.42
CA ASP A 36 0.49 10.27 -13.58
C ASP A 36 0.31 9.90 -12.09
N VAL A 37 1.38 9.48 -11.46
CA VAL A 37 1.41 9.13 -10.03
C VAL A 37 0.96 10.29 -9.14
N ASN A 38 1.29 11.53 -9.53
CA ASN A 38 0.92 12.72 -8.77
C ASN A 38 -0.58 13.05 -8.84
N ALA A 39 -1.29 12.52 -9.81
CA ALA A 39 -2.73 12.71 -9.97
C ALA A 39 -3.57 11.63 -9.27
N LEU A 40 -2.94 10.58 -8.75
CA LEU A 40 -3.65 9.48 -8.07
C LEU A 40 -4.30 9.98 -6.78
N LYS A 41 -5.57 9.62 -6.61
CA LYS A 41 -6.31 9.84 -5.37
C LYS A 41 -6.15 8.62 -4.46
N ALA A 42 -5.88 8.86 -3.18
CA ALA A 42 -5.77 7.81 -2.18
C ALA A 42 -6.33 8.28 -0.83
N ASP A 43 -7.29 7.54 -0.31
CA ASP A 43 -7.69 7.60 1.10
C ASP A 43 -6.90 6.55 1.91
N TYR A 44 -6.52 5.45 1.25
CA TYR A 44 -5.74 4.36 1.82
C TYR A 44 -4.69 3.86 0.83
N ILE A 45 -3.54 3.44 1.38
CA ILE A 45 -2.48 2.77 0.63
C ILE A 45 -2.20 1.45 1.36
N LEU A 46 -2.52 0.33 0.71
CA LEU A 46 -2.31 -1.01 1.25
C LEU A 46 -1.01 -1.58 0.70
N ILE A 47 -0.14 -2.07 1.57
CA ILE A 47 1.17 -2.60 1.19
C ILE A 47 1.28 -4.05 1.66
N THR A 48 1.48 -4.96 0.71
CA THR A 48 1.58 -6.40 1.01
C THR A 48 2.91 -6.77 1.64
N HIS A 49 4.01 -6.17 1.17
CA HIS A 49 5.37 -6.39 1.67
C HIS A 49 6.32 -5.27 1.21
N ALA A 50 7.55 -5.24 1.75
CA ALA A 50 8.43 -4.09 1.65
C ALA A 50 9.37 -4.06 0.44
N HIS A 51 9.23 -4.94 -0.54
CA HIS A 51 10.09 -4.91 -1.73
C HIS A 51 9.90 -3.62 -2.53
N GLY A 52 10.98 -3.12 -3.14
CA GLY A 52 11.00 -1.85 -3.84
C GLY A 52 9.96 -1.74 -4.97
N ASP A 53 9.69 -2.86 -5.65
CA ASP A 53 8.68 -2.97 -6.71
C ASP A 53 7.23 -3.08 -6.20
N HIS A 54 7.01 -2.84 -4.88
CA HIS A 54 5.69 -2.72 -4.26
C HIS A 54 5.51 -1.42 -3.49
N ILE A 55 6.61 -0.70 -3.17
CA ILE A 55 6.54 0.49 -2.31
C ILE A 55 7.09 1.77 -2.96
N LEU A 56 7.58 1.71 -4.20
CA LEU A 56 8.31 2.82 -4.83
C LEU A 56 7.58 4.16 -4.75
N ASP A 57 6.29 4.18 -5.04
CA ASP A 57 5.52 5.41 -5.14
C ASP A 57 4.67 5.72 -3.89
N VAL A 58 4.82 4.96 -2.81
CA VAL A 58 4.04 5.14 -1.57
C VAL A 58 4.18 6.57 -1.03
N GLU A 59 5.42 7.06 -0.87
CA GLU A 59 5.66 8.38 -0.31
C GLU A 59 5.13 9.51 -1.20
N THR A 60 5.30 9.39 -2.52
CA THR A 60 4.80 10.38 -3.47
C THR A 60 3.27 10.48 -3.39
N ILE A 61 2.59 9.34 -3.40
CA ILE A 61 1.12 9.30 -3.32
C ILE A 61 0.65 9.83 -1.96
N ALA A 62 1.29 9.41 -0.85
CA ALA A 62 0.93 9.87 0.49
C ALA A 62 1.15 11.38 0.68
N LYS A 63 2.23 11.95 0.13
CA LYS A 63 2.48 13.41 0.17
C LYS A 63 1.41 14.20 -0.59
N ASN A 64 0.94 13.68 -1.71
CA ASN A 64 -0.12 14.30 -2.51
C ASN A 64 -1.52 14.06 -1.93
N ASN A 65 -1.66 13.14 -1.00
CA ASN A 65 -2.91 12.81 -0.30
C ASN A 65 -2.64 12.80 1.22
N PRO A 66 -2.48 13.96 1.87
CA PRO A 66 -1.96 14.05 3.25
C PRO A 66 -2.84 13.40 4.32
N ASN A 67 -4.09 13.11 4.01
CA ASN A 67 -5.00 12.37 4.90
C ASN A 67 -5.02 10.87 4.63
N ALA A 68 -4.28 10.38 3.63
CA ALA A 68 -4.21 8.96 3.33
C ALA A 68 -3.58 8.18 4.49
N VAL A 69 -4.09 6.97 4.73
CA VAL A 69 -3.58 6.06 5.74
C VAL A 69 -2.87 4.89 5.06
N ILE A 70 -1.62 4.67 5.42
CA ILE A 70 -0.83 3.52 4.96
C ILE A 70 -1.15 2.32 5.85
N VAL A 71 -1.65 1.24 5.25
CA VAL A 71 -2.06 0.02 5.95
C VAL A 71 -1.13 -1.12 5.55
N SER A 72 -0.48 -1.74 6.51
CA SER A 72 0.43 -2.87 6.28
C SER A 72 0.72 -3.63 7.58
N ASN A 73 1.68 -4.57 7.54
CA ASN A 73 2.22 -5.17 8.75
C ASN A 73 2.85 -4.10 9.67
N ALA A 74 3.10 -4.48 10.93
CA ALA A 74 3.57 -3.54 11.95
C ALA A 74 4.91 -2.88 11.60
N GLU A 75 5.83 -3.60 10.97
CA GLU A 75 7.16 -3.10 10.59
C GLU A 75 7.09 -2.06 9.48
N ILE A 76 6.29 -2.32 8.46
CA ILE A 76 6.09 -1.36 7.35
C ILE A 76 5.32 -0.14 7.82
N ALA A 77 4.23 -0.33 8.58
CA ALA A 77 3.46 0.77 9.14
C ALA A 77 4.33 1.66 10.03
N GLY A 78 5.14 1.08 10.92
CA GLY A 78 6.08 1.81 11.77
C GLY A 78 7.16 2.56 10.99
N HIS A 79 7.65 1.99 9.88
CA HIS A 79 8.61 2.66 8.99
C HIS A 79 8.04 3.97 8.43
N TYR A 80 6.81 3.95 7.93
CA TYR A 80 6.17 5.15 7.38
C TYR A 80 5.70 6.12 8.46
N GLU A 81 5.25 5.63 9.61
CA GLU A 81 4.93 6.47 10.77
C GLU A 81 6.15 7.28 11.23
N ALA A 82 7.33 6.65 11.31
CA ALA A 82 8.58 7.32 11.66
C ALA A 82 8.97 8.42 10.65
N LYS A 83 8.47 8.36 9.42
CA LYS A 83 8.63 9.40 8.40
C LYS A 83 7.54 10.48 8.44
N GLY A 84 6.58 10.40 9.36
CA GLY A 84 5.51 11.38 9.55
C GLY A 84 4.24 11.11 8.75
N PHE A 85 4.09 9.93 8.13
CA PHE A 85 2.86 9.56 7.45
C PHE A 85 1.85 8.92 8.41
N ASN A 86 0.56 9.06 8.10
CA ASN A 86 -0.48 8.31 8.82
C ASN A 86 -0.36 6.83 8.48
N SER A 87 -0.37 5.97 9.47
CA SER A 87 -0.30 4.53 9.26
C SER A 87 -1.22 3.76 10.19
N HIS A 88 -1.59 2.56 9.77
CA HIS A 88 -2.37 1.61 10.55
C HIS A 88 -1.70 0.23 10.49
N PRO A 89 -1.07 -0.20 11.60
CA PRO A 89 -0.41 -1.50 11.63
C PRO A 89 -1.44 -2.63 11.74
N MET A 90 -1.18 -3.71 11.00
CA MET A 90 -1.92 -4.96 11.09
C MET A 90 -0.98 -6.12 11.37
N ASN A 91 -1.53 -7.21 11.89
CA ASN A 91 -0.85 -8.48 12.02
C ASN A 91 -1.64 -9.60 11.33
N HIS A 92 -0.95 -10.66 10.91
CA HIS A 92 -1.56 -11.79 10.23
C HIS A 92 -2.71 -12.40 11.04
N GLY A 93 -3.84 -12.62 10.36
CA GLY A 93 -5.07 -13.10 10.97
C GLY A 93 -5.94 -12.02 11.63
N GLY A 94 -5.38 -10.81 11.85
CA GLY A 94 -6.13 -9.67 12.37
C GLY A 94 -7.02 -9.02 11.33
N SER A 95 -8.13 -8.44 11.78
CA SER A 95 -9.05 -7.66 10.95
C SER A 95 -9.32 -6.30 11.57
N TRP A 96 -9.64 -5.32 10.72
CA TRP A 96 -10.05 -4.00 11.15
C TRP A 96 -11.20 -3.48 10.30
N ASN A 97 -12.15 -2.77 10.93
CA ASN A 97 -13.27 -2.14 10.24
C ASN A 97 -12.88 -0.70 9.87
N PHE A 98 -12.52 -0.51 8.59
CA PHE A 98 -12.35 0.82 8.01
C PHE A 98 -13.70 1.37 7.53
N ASP A 99 -13.74 2.64 7.18
CA ASP A 99 -14.97 3.28 6.67
C ASP A 99 -15.40 2.81 5.26
N PHE A 100 -14.53 2.08 4.57
CA PHE A 100 -14.82 1.46 3.28
C PHE A 100 -15.17 -0.04 3.38
N GLY A 101 -14.97 -0.67 4.52
CA GLY A 101 -15.21 -2.10 4.73
C GLY A 101 -14.24 -2.73 5.72
N THR A 102 -14.39 -4.03 5.95
CA THR A 102 -13.50 -4.80 6.82
C THR A 102 -12.32 -5.32 6.01
N VAL A 103 -11.12 -5.10 6.53
CA VAL A 103 -9.89 -5.64 5.95
C VAL A 103 -9.30 -6.66 6.91
N LYS A 104 -8.92 -7.82 6.38
CA LYS A 104 -8.15 -8.84 7.10
C LYS A 104 -6.77 -8.98 6.46
N TYR A 105 -5.73 -8.96 7.28
CA TYR A 105 -4.36 -9.23 6.82
C TYR A 105 -4.05 -10.72 6.95
N VAL A 106 -3.68 -11.37 5.86
CA VAL A 106 -3.47 -12.82 5.78
C VAL A 106 -2.02 -13.14 5.38
N ASN A 107 -1.59 -14.35 5.69
CA ASN A 107 -0.23 -14.80 5.39
C ASN A 107 -0.01 -14.94 3.87
N ALA A 108 1.18 -14.58 3.43
CA ALA A 108 1.71 -14.87 2.10
C ALA A 108 3.09 -15.53 2.23
N ILE A 109 3.38 -16.51 1.39
CA ILE A 109 4.69 -17.17 1.35
C ILE A 109 5.59 -16.38 0.40
N HIS A 110 6.38 -15.48 0.98
CA HIS A 110 7.30 -14.60 0.25
C HIS A 110 8.35 -14.06 1.22
N SER A 111 9.25 -13.21 0.76
CA SER A 111 10.16 -12.44 1.60
C SER A 111 9.68 -10.99 1.71
N SER A 112 10.21 -10.25 2.68
CA SER A 112 9.88 -8.84 2.87
C SER A 112 11.07 -8.11 3.47
N SER A 113 11.79 -7.38 2.62
CA SER A 113 12.85 -6.46 3.03
C SER A 113 12.69 -5.14 2.29
N PHE A 114 13.03 -4.05 2.95
CA PHE A 114 13.16 -2.75 2.30
C PHE A 114 14.35 -2.75 1.31
N PRO A 115 14.39 -1.82 0.34
CA PRO A 115 15.50 -1.73 -0.61
C PRO A 115 16.89 -1.57 0.01
N ASP A 116 16.99 -1.03 1.23
CA ASP A 116 18.24 -0.92 2.01
C ASP A 116 18.65 -2.22 2.72
N GLY A 117 17.86 -3.29 2.58
CA GLY A 117 18.07 -4.58 3.21
C GLY A 117 17.51 -4.70 4.62
N SER A 118 16.91 -3.65 5.19
CA SER A 118 16.28 -3.73 6.51
C SER A 118 15.02 -4.61 6.50
N TYR A 119 14.68 -5.17 7.66
CA TYR A 119 13.55 -6.08 7.81
C TYR A 119 12.21 -5.36 7.59
N GLY A 120 11.39 -5.90 6.71
CA GLY A 120 10.07 -5.36 6.33
C GLY A 120 8.88 -6.13 6.92
N GLY A 121 9.08 -6.87 7.98
CA GLY A 121 8.06 -7.76 8.54
C GLY A 121 7.85 -9.02 7.69
N GLN A 122 6.87 -9.82 8.05
CA GLN A 122 6.46 -10.96 7.24
C GLN A 122 5.49 -10.51 6.14
N PRO A 123 5.63 -11.01 4.90
CA PRO A 123 4.74 -10.64 3.81
C PRO A 123 3.32 -11.11 4.07
N GLY A 124 2.37 -10.38 3.52
CA GLY A 124 0.97 -10.71 3.65
C GLY A 124 0.14 -10.31 2.44
N GLY A 125 -1.15 -10.58 2.53
CA GLY A 125 -2.15 -10.16 1.59
C GLY A 125 -3.36 -9.58 2.33
N PHE A 126 -4.30 -9.06 1.58
CA PHE A 126 -5.52 -8.45 2.13
C PHE A 126 -6.76 -9.18 1.62
N VAL A 127 -7.72 -9.39 2.51
CA VAL A 127 -9.06 -9.89 2.21
C VAL A 127 -10.08 -8.92 2.74
#